data_e04d0f904ece82ae15c83ffe7f4193e7
#
_entry.id   e04d0f904ece82ae15c83ffe7f4193e7
#
_cell.length_a   1.000
_cell.length_b   1.000
_cell.length_c   1.000
_cell.angle_alpha   90.00
_cell.angle_beta   90.00
_cell.angle_gamma   90.00
#
_symmetry.space_group_name_H-M   'P 1'
#
loop_
_entity.id
_entity.type
_entity.pdbx_description
1 polymer ?
#
loop_
_entity_poly.entity_id
_entity_poly.type
_entity_poly.pdbx_seq_one_letter_code
_entity_poly.pdbx_strand_id
1 'polypeptide(L)'
;MASADPTLHLPRVLCIHGGGVNAAIFKAQFRAFLNHDRLKTRYRFVFVDAPFFCDEGVGVHPVYSDWGPFRRWFRWTPEHPEIDAGACQYELEYTVERCMESDEGTGEWVATLGFSQGAKLAASMLYEQQVSGKDGPWKYAVILAGRAPLVSLSEEAEEFPWMQSAGGLPDAADTDSILERPDMKLRIPTLHVHGLKDEGLHLHRKLVENYCAPGTTTLVEWDGPHRIPIKKSDVDKIVDAWIELADEYGV
;
A
#
# COMPACT_ATOMS: atom_id res chain seq x y z
N MET A 1 -1.95 -29.89 -21.28
CA MET A 1 -2.93 -28.84 -20.92
C MET A 1 -2.34 -28.14 -19.69
N ALA A 2 -2.14 -26.83 -19.75
CA ALA A 2 -1.78 -26.09 -18.54
C ALA A 2 -2.95 -26.24 -17.55
N SER A 3 -2.67 -26.58 -16.29
CA SER A 3 -3.70 -26.58 -15.26
C SER A 3 -4.24 -25.16 -15.12
N ALA A 4 -5.58 -25.02 -15.06
CA ALA A 4 -6.18 -23.71 -14.79
C ALA A 4 -5.61 -23.12 -13.49
N ASP A 5 -5.38 -21.82 -13.47
CA ASP A 5 -4.90 -21.14 -12.27
C ASP A 5 -5.94 -21.34 -11.13
N PRO A 6 -5.57 -22.02 -10.04
CA PRO A 6 -6.52 -22.36 -8.97
C PRO A 6 -6.98 -21.14 -8.17
N THR A 7 -6.37 -19.96 -8.38
CA THR A 7 -6.68 -18.74 -7.62
C THR A 7 -7.72 -17.84 -8.27
N LEU A 8 -8.19 -18.15 -9.50
CA LEU A 8 -9.09 -17.27 -10.26
C LEU A 8 -10.38 -16.89 -9.52
N HIS A 9 -10.92 -17.79 -8.71
CA HIS A 9 -12.17 -17.58 -7.97
C HIS A 9 -11.99 -16.98 -6.57
N LEU A 10 -10.75 -16.83 -6.12
CA LEU A 10 -10.46 -16.32 -4.77
C LEU A 10 -10.64 -14.80 -4.69
N PRO A 11 -10.97 -14.26 -3.50
CA PRO A 11 -10.93 -12.83 -3.22
C PRO A 11 -9.59 -12.23 -3.63
N ARG A 12 -9.63 -11.05 -4.29
CA ARG A 12 -8.44 -10.41 -4.86
C ARG A 12 -7.86 -9.34 -3.95
N VAL A 13 -6.53 -9.34 -3.83
CA VAL A 13 -5.75 -8.33 -3.11
C VAL A 13 -4.87 -7.60 -4.11
N LEU A 14 -5.02 -6.27 -4.21
CA LEU A 14 -4.16 -5.42 -5.02
C LEU A 14 -2.84 -5.17 -4.30
N CYS A 15 -1.72 -5.57 -4.91
CA CYS A 15 -0.38 -5.49 -4.33
C CYS A 15 0.42 -4.35 -4.95
N ILE A 16 0.75 -3.34 -4.14
CA ILE A 16 1.32 -2.05 -4.53
C ILE A 16 2.76 -1.97 -4.03
N HIS A 17 3.73 -1.93 -4.95
CA HIS A 17 5.16 -1.97 -4.64
C HIS A 17 5.70 -0.66 -4.06
N GLY A 18 6.87 -0.72 -3.41
CA GLY A 18 7.60 0.46 -2.93
C GLY A 18 8.21 1.30 -4.06
N GLY A 19 8.67 2.50 -3.76
CA GLY A 19 9.41 3.32 -4.72
C GLY A 19 10.76 2.72 -5.10
N GLY A 20 11.19 2.86 -6.36
CA GLY A 20 12.46 2.35 -6.85
C GLY A 20 12.53 0.85 -7.10
N VAL A 21 11.37 0.18 -7.16
CA VAL A 21 11.23 -1.23 -7.54
C VAL A 21 10.14 -1.36 -8.62
N ASN A 22 9.63 -2.56 -8.87
CA ASN A 22 8.49 -2.84 -9.75
C ASN A 22 7.67 -4.02 -9.20
N ALA A 23 6.58 -4.36 -9.87
CA ALA A 23 5.68 -5.45 -9.48
C ALA A 23 6.39 -6.81 -9.38
N ALA A 24 7.32 -7.12 -10.30
CA ALA A 24 8.07 -8.37 -10.30
C ALA A 24 9.02 -8.48 -9.09
N ILE A 25 9.73 -7.39 -8.78
CA ILE A 25 10.61 -7.30 -7.60
C ILE A 25 9.78 -7.43 -6.32
N PHE A 26 8.67 -6.69 -6.21
CA PHE A 26 7.80 -6.76 -5.04
C PHE A 26 7.24 -8.17 -4.83
N LYS A 27 6.79 -8.83 -5.89
CA LYS A 27 6.35 -10.23 -5.84
C LYS A 27 7.45 -11.16 -5.32
N ALA A 28 8.70 -10.97 -5.78
CA ALA A 28 9.84 -11.75 -5.29
C ALA A 28 10.17 -11.47 -3.81
N GLN A 29 10.09 -10.20 -3.38
CA GLN A 29 10.28 -9.80 -1.98
C GLN A 29 9.18 -10.37 -1.07
N PHE A 30 7.94 -10.43 -1.56
CA PHE A 30 6.76 -10.89 -0.83
C PHE A 30 6.58 -12.43 -0.83
N ARG A 31 7.51 -13.18 -1.43
CA ARG A 31 7.41 -14.64 -1.64
C ARG A 31 7.11 -15.46 -0.37
N ALA A 32 7.57 -15.01 0.81
CA ALA A 32 7.32 -15.72 2.06
C ALA A 32 5.81 -15.74 2.41
N PHE A 33 5.11 -14.66 2.13
CA PHE A 33 3.65 -14.54 2.29
C PHE A 33 2.90 -15.29 1.18
N LEU A 34 3.34 -15.17 -0.08
CA LEU A 34 2.72 -15.87 -1.20
C LEU A 34 2.74 -17.40 -1.05
N ASN A 35 3.78 -17.93 -0.40
CA ASN A 35 3.94 -19.36 -0.15
C ASN A 35 3.32 -19.82 1.19
N HIS A 36 2.77 -18.89 1.99
CA HIS A 36 2.13 -19.24 3.25
C HIS A 36 0.78 -19.92 3.00
N ASP A 37 0.59 -21.13 3.57
CA ASP A 37 -0.56 -22.00 3.27
C ASP A 37 -1.92 -21.32 3.46
N ARG A 38 -2.08 -20.51 4.51
CA ARG A 38 -3.33 -19.81 4.82
C ARG A 38 -3.62 -18.66 3.85
N LEU A 39 -2.62 -18.02 3.26
CA LEU A 39 -2.80 -16.93 2.33
C LEU A 39 -2.98 -17.41 0.89
N LYS A 40 -2.15 -18.37 0.44
CA LYS A 40 -2.20 -18.85 -0.96
C LYS A 40 -3.51 -19.56 -1.33
N THR A 41 -4.24 -20.07 -0.33
CA THR A 41 -5.54 -20.73 -0.52
C THR A 41 -6.72 -19.78 -0.28
N ARG A 42 -6.47 -18.57 0.22
CA ARG A 42 -7.52 -17.60 0.56
C ARG A 42 -7.61 -16.44 -0.43
N TYR A 43 -6.47 -16.02 -1.01
CA TYR A 43 -6.41 -14.82 -1.83
C TYR A 43 -5.73 -15.06 -3.18
N ARG A 44 -6.20 -14.30 -4.16
CA ARG A 44 -5.49 -14.00 -5.40
C ARG A 44 -4.74 -12.68 -5.25
N PHE A 45 -3.41 -12.72 -5.34
CA PHE A 45 -2.55 -11.54 -5.25
C PHE A 45 -2.26 -10.99 -6.65
N VAL A 46 -2.65 -9.75 -6.90
CA VAL A 46 -2.46 -9.07 -8.19
C VAL A 46 -1.49 -7.91 -8.00
N PHE A 47 -0.36 -7.94 -8.70
CA PHE A 47 0.73 -6.99 -8.55
C PHE A 47 0.68 -5.95 -9.65
N VAL A 48 0.60 -4.67 -9.27
CA VAL A 48 0.52 -3.54 -10.19
C VAL A 48 1.85 -2.80 -10.28
N ASP A 49 2.25 -2.41 -11.50
CA ASP A 49 3.39 -1.54 -11.75
C ASP A 49 3.00 -0.07 -11.63
N ALA A 50 3.84 0.73 -10.98
CA ALA A 50 3.63 2.17 -10.90
C ALA A 50 3.84 2.86 -12.25
N PRO A 51 3.18 4.03 -12.49
CA PRO A 51 3.23 4.68 -13.80
C PRO A 51 4.58 5.35 -14.12
N PHE A 52 5.28 5.90 -13.10
CA PHE A 52 6.44 6.74 -13.34
C PHE A 52 7.76 5.97 -13.20
N PHE A 53 8.69 6.21 -14.14
CA PHE A 53 10.03 5.66 -14.07
C PHE A 53 10.89 6.42 -13.05
N CYS A 54 11.87 5.73 -12.47
CA CYS A 54 12.89 6.30 -11.59
C CYS A 54 14.13 5.40 -11.55
N ASP A 55 15.14 5.84 -10.81
CA ASP A 55 16.30 5.02 -10.48
C ASP A 55 15.96 3.91 -9.48
N GLU A 56 16.90 2.96 -9.32
CA GLU A 56 16.75 1.88 -8.34
C GLU A 56 16.62 2.39 -6.90
N GLY A 57 15.73 1.77 -6.13
CA GLY A 57 15.50 2.10 -4.72
C GLY A 57 16.52 1.45 -3.79
N VAL A 58 16.47 1.87 -2.51
CA VAL A 58 17.29 1.30 -1.45
C VAL A 58 17.01 -0.21 -1.31
N GLY A 59 18.07 -1.02 -1.28
CA GLY A 59 17.99 -2.47 -1.11
C GLY A 59 17.66 -3.27 -2.38
N VAL A 60 17.63 -2.63 -3.54
CA VAL A 60 17.55 -3.30 -4.86
C VAL A 60 18.88 -3.96 -5.18
N HIS A 61 19.98 -3.21 -5.06
CA HIS A 61 21.34 -3.72 -5.27
C HIS A 61 21.77 -4.70 -4.16
N PRO A 62 22.51 -5.79 -4.50
CA PRO A 62 22.84 -6.28 -5.85
C PRO A 62 21.81 -7.25 -6.43
N VAL A 63 20.80 -7.66 -5.67
CA VAL A 63 19.95 -8.83 -5.99
C VAL A 63 19.01 -8.58 -7.17
N TYR A 64 18.54 -7.35 -7.32
CA TYR A 64 17.50 -6.99 -8.30
C TYR A 64 17.95 -5.91 -9.31
N SER A 65 19.26 -5.57 -9.36
CA SER A 65 19.75 -4.48 -10.23
C SER A 65 19.40 -4.69 -11.72
N ASP A 66 19.37 -5.94 -12.19
CA ASP A 66 19.04 -6.27 -13.57
C ASP A 66 17.52 -6.45 -13.82
N TRP A 67 16.68 -6.18 -12.81
CA TRP A 67 15.22 -6.38 -12.90
C TRP A 67 14.46 -5.09 -13.26
N GLY A 68 15.12 -4.04 -13.71
CA GLY A 68 14.48 -2.83 -14.21
C GLY A 68 13.51 -3.07 -15.39
N PRO A 69 12.71 -2.07 -15.75
CA PRO A 69 12.77 -0.69 -15.26
C PRO A 69 12.21 -0.54 -13.85
N PHE A 70 12.79 0.39 -13.08
CA PHE A 70 12.31 0.74 -11.75
C PHE A 70 11.28 1.85 -11.83
N ARG A 71 10.37 1.88 -10.86
CA ARG A 71 9.16 2.71 -10.90
C ARG A 71 8.83 3.34 -9.57
N ARG A 72 8.05 4.42 -9.61
CA ARG A 72 7.53 5.16 -8.46
C ARG A 72 6.07 5.54 -8.66
N TRP A 73 5.36 5.73 -7.56
CA TRP A 73 3.96 6.17 -7.58
C TRP A 73 3.85 7.70 -7.61
N PHE A 74 4.67 8.40 -6.84
CA PHE A 74 4.70 9.85 -6.73
C PHE A 74 6.11 10.33 -6.37
N ARG A 75 6.30 11.64 -6.33
CA ARG A 75 7.58 12.25 -5.96
C ARG A 75 7.89 12.02 -4.48
N TRP A 76 9.17 11.80 -4.15
CA TRP A 76 9.67 11.78 -2.78
C TRP A 76 11.02 12.51 -2.64
N THR A 77 11.62 12.95 -3.74
CA THR A 77 12.83 13.79 -3.76
C THR A 77 12.67 14.92 -4.76
N PRO A 78 13.37 16.06 -4.56
CA PRO A 78 13.34 17.20 -5.50
C PRO A 78 13.85 16.87 -6.90
N GLU A 79 14.74 15.87 -7.03
CA GLU A 79 15.32 15.43 -8.31
C GLU A 79 14.30 14.75 -9.22
N HIS A 80 13.22 14.23 -8.68
CA HIS A 80 12.15 13.67 -9.50
C HIS A 80 11.47 14.77 -10.31
N PRO A 81 11.19 14.53 -11.60
CA PRO A 81 10.47 15.49 -12.44
C PRO A 81 9.18 15.97 -11.80
N GLU A 82 8.91 17.25 -11.91
CA GLU A 82 7.64 17.83 -11.49
C GLU A 82 6.51 17.31 -12.37
N ILE A 83 5.37 17.10 -11.74
CA ILE A 83 4.15 16.67 -12.41
C ILE A 83 2.98 17.45 -11.78
N ASP A 84 2.04 17.84 -12.60
CA ASP A 84 0.77 18.42 -12.15
C ASP A 84 0.00 17.44 -11.28
N ALA A 85 -0.64 17.93 -10.22
CA ALA A 85 -1.34 17.06 -9.26
C ALA A 85 -2.46 16.24 -9.93
N GLY A 86 -3.30 16.90 -10.75
CA GLY A 86 -4.37 16.21 -11.47
C GLY A 86 -3.85 15.19 -12.49
N ALA A 87 -2.75 15.52 -13.19
CA ALA A 87 -2.11 14.55 -14.07
C ALA A 87 -1.56 13.34 -13.31
N CYS A 88 -0.98 13.57 -12.12
CA CYS A 88 -0.50 12.47 -11.27
C CYS A 88 -1.66 11.60 -10.77
N GLN A 89 -2.73 12.22 -10.29
CA GLN A 89 -3.96 11.52 -9.84
C GLN A 89 -4.54 10.64 -10.96
N TYR A 90 -4.68 11.20 -12.17
CA TYR A 90 -5.15 10.48 -13.34
C TYR A 90 -4.28 9.25 -13.68
N GLU A 91 -2.96 9.42 -13.70
CA GLU A 91 -2.04 8.30 -13.99
C GLU A 91 -2.08 7.21 -12.92
N LEU A 92 -2.25 7.59 -11.64
CA LEU A 92 -2.40 6.62 -10.55
C LEU A 92 -3.70 5.82 -10.69
N GLU A 93 -4.83 6.50 -10.88
CA GLU A 93 -6.15 5.90 -11.06
C GLU A 93 -6.16 4.98 -12.29
N TYR A 94 -5.76 5.50 -13.45
CA TYR A 94 -5.69 4.75 -14.71
C TYR A 94 -4.84 3.49 -14.58
N THR A 95 -3.67 3.59 -13.93
CA THR A 95 -2.76 2.45 -13.74
C THR A 95 -3.38 1.37 -12.88
N VAL A 96 -4.03 1.74 -11.78
CA VAL A 96 -4.72 0.81 -10.88
C VAL A 96 -5.91 0.16 -11.59
N GLU A 97 -6.77 0.94 -12.23
CA GLU A 97 -7.95 0.44 -12.95
C GLU A 97 -7.56 -0.52 -14.07
N ARG A 98 -6.57 -0.15 -14.88
CA ARG A 98 -6.07 -1.03 -15.96
C ARG A 98 -5.53 -2.36 -15.42
N CYS A 99 -4.84 -2.35 -14.29
CA CYS A 99 -4.39 -3.58 -13.65
C CYS A 99 -5.57 -4.43 -13.17
N MET A 100 -6.55 -3.80 -12.54
CA MET A 100 -7.74 -4.49 -12.04
C MET A 100 -8.60 -5.08 -13.18
N GLU A 101 -8.76 -4.35 -14.28
CA GLU A 101 -9.51 -4.81 -15.46
C GLU A 101 -8.80 -5.93 -16.23
N SER A 102 -7.46 -5.92 -16.26
CA SER A 102 -6.68 -6.92 -16.99
C SER A 102 -6.51 -8.23 -16.24
N ASP A 103 -6.84 -8.28 -14.94
CA ASP A 103 -6.75 -9.51 -14.16
C ASP A 103 -7.88 -10.48 -14.49
N GLU A 104 -7.54 -11.72 -14.83
CA GLU A 104 -8.48 -12.79 -15.19
C GLU A 104 -9.29 -13.33 -14.01
N GLY A 105 -8.97 -12.93 -12.78
CA GLY A 105 -9.66 -13.37 -11.56
C GLY A 105 -11.13 -12.96 -11.56
N THR A 106 -12.00 -13.84 -11.05
CA THR A 106 -13.44 -13.64 -10.95
C THR A 106 -13.92 -13.36 -9.52
N GLY A 107 -13.04 -13.51 -8.51
CA GLY A 107 -13.35 -13.18 -7.14
C GLY A 107 -13.46 -11.65 -6.95
N GLU A 108 -14.12 -11.21 -5.88
CA GLU A 108 -14.24 -9.80 -5.56
C GLU A 108 -12.88 -9.18 -5.22
N TRP A 109 -12.68 -7.91 -5.53
CA TRP A 109 -11.63 -7.10 -4.94
C TRP A 109 -12.01 -6.81 -3.49
N VAL A 110 -11.10 -7.09 -2.55
CA VAL A 110 -11.44 -6.96 -1.12
C VAL A 110 -10.45 -6.11 -0.35
N ALA A 111 -9.19 -6.08 -0.77
CA ALA A 111 -8.15 -5.38 -0.01
C ALA A 111 -7.06 -4.80 -0.90
N THR A 112 -6.37 -3.80 -0.36
CA THR A 112 -5.09 -3.34 -0.87
C THR A 112 -3.97 -3.80 0.07
N LEU A 113 -2.81 -4.10 -0.50
CA LEU A 113 -1.59 -4.40 0.23
C LEU A 113 -0.45 -3.57 -0.36
N GLY A 114 0.26 -2.83 0.46
CA GLY A 114 1.37 -2.03 -0.03
C GLY A 114 2.61 -2.12 0.85
N PHE A 115 3.76 -1.83 0.24
CA PHE A 115 5.02 -1.66 0.95
C PHE A 115 5.58 -0.25 0.72
N SER A 116 6.02 0.42 1.80
CA SER A 116 6.68 1.73 1.73
C SER A 116 5.82 2.77 0.99
N GLN A 117 6.26 3.27 -0.17
CA GLN A 117 5.50 4.18 -1.02
C GLN A 117 4.16 3.56 -1.47
N GLY A 118 4.15 2.25 -1.81
CA GLY A 118 2.92 1.53 -2.13
C GLY A 118 1.97 1.38 -0.94
N ALA A 119 2.50 1.30 0.30
CA ALA A 119 1.69 1.28 1.50
C ALA A 119 1.01 2.64 1.75
N LYS A 120 1.72 3.74 1.47
CA LYS A 120 1.12 5.09 1.50
C LYS A 120 -0.03 5.17 0.49
N LEU A 121 0.17 4.71 -0.77
CA LEU A 121 -0.89 4.70 -1.78
C LEU A 121 -2.07 3.82 -1.35
N ALA A 122 -1.80 2.61 -0.84
CA ALA A 122 -2.85 1.71 -0.34
C ALA A 122 -3.74 2.38 0.71
N ALA A 123 -3.14 3.03 1.71
CA ALA A 123 -3.89 3.77 2.72
C ALA A 123 -4.62 4.99 2.14
N SER A 124 -4.01 5.69 1.16
CA SER A 124 -4.66 6.83 0.48
C SER A 124 -5.87 6.39 -0.34
N MET A 125 -5.84 5.22 -0.97
CA MET A 125 -7.00 4.67 -1.70
C MET A 125 -8.18 4.36 -0.76
N LEU A 126 -7.91 3.83 0.44
CA LEU A 126 -8.96 3.63 1.45
C LEU A 126 -9.51 4.98 1.94
N TYR A 127 -8.62 5.95 2.15
CA TYR A 127 -9.01 7.29 2.57
C TYR A 127 -9.89 7.96 1.49
N GLU A 128 -9.50 7.90 0.23
CA GLU A 128 -10.28 8.41 -0.90
C GLU A 128 -11.66 7.75 -0.99
N GLN A 129 -11.73 6.42 -0.89
CA GLN A 129 -13.01 5.68 -0.84
C GLN A 129 -13.91 6.20 0.29
N GLN A 130 -13.35 6.50 1.46
CA GLN A 130 -14.12 7.00 2.59
C GLN A 130 -14.61 8.44 2.40
N VAL A 131 -13.74 9.35 1.94
CA VAL A 131 -14.09 10.79 1.84
C VAL A 131 -14.99 11.08 0.64
N SER A 132 -14.82 10.37 -0.46
CA SER A 132 -15.72 10.49 -1.63
C SER A 132 -17.15 9.99 -1.35
N GLY A 133 -17.34 9.21 -0.27
CA GLY A 133 -18.63 8.61 0.07
C GLY A 133 -19.16 7.62 -0.97
N LYS A 134 -18.33 7.22 -1.93
CA LYS A 134 -18.67 6.20 -2.94
C LYS A 134 -18.46 4.80 -2.38
N ASP A 135 -19.35 3.89 -2.73
CA ASP A 135 -19.12 2.47 -2.51
C ASP A 135 -17.87 2.05 -3.30
N GLY A 136 -16.93 1.45 -2.60
CA GLY A 136 -15.69 0.98 -3.21
C GLY A 136 -15.36 -0.45 -2.74
N PRO A 137 -14.41 -1.12 -3.43
CA PRO A 137 -14.15 -2.53 -3.19
C PRO A 137 -13.33 -2.80 -1.92
N TRP A 138 -12.72 -1.77 -1.33
CA TRP A 138 -11.73 -1.97 -0.26
C TRP A 138 -12.40 -2.14 1.08
N LYS A 139 -12.35 -3.36 1.63
CA LYS A 139 -12.84 -3.69 2.96
C LYS A 139 -11.78 -3.43 4.03
N TYR A 140 -10.50 -3.57 3.69
CA TYR A 140 -9.36 -3.27 4.56
C TYR A 140 -8.06 -3.08 3.75
N ALA A 141 -6.98 -2.67 4.43
CA ALA A 141 -5.65 -2.64 3.83
C ALA A 141 -4.58 -3.27 4.74
N VAL A 142 -3.53 -3.83 4.11
CA VAL A 142 -2.30 -4.28 4.76
C VAL A 142 -1.17 -3.31 4.42
N ILE A 143 -0.68 -2.60 5.42
CA ILE A 143 0.21 -1.45 5.33
C ILE A 143 1.60 -1.83 5.86
N LEU A 144 2.49 -2.26 4.97
CA LEU A 144 3.86 -2.63 5.34
C LEU A 144 4.76 -1.40 5.26
N ALA A 145 5.28 -0.93 6.39
CA ALA A 145 6.15 0.24 6.48
C ALA A 145 5.56 1.51 5.82
N GLY A 146 4.23 1.73 5.95
CA GLY A 146 3.55 2.90 5.42
C GLY A 146 3.90 4.16 6.20
N ARG A 147 4.02 5.30 5.51
CA ARG A 147 4.46 6.58 6.07
C ARG A 147 3.43 7.67 5.89
N ALA A 148 3.22 8.49 6.93
CA ALA A 148 2.55 9.78 6.78
C ALA A 148 3.43 10.75 5.93
N PRO A 149 2.81 11.75 5.28
CA PRO A 149 1.38 11.98 5.07
C PRO A 149 0.76 10.99 4.05
N LEU A 150 -0.58 10.92 4.01
CA LEU A 150 -1.29 10.31 2.89
C LEU A 150 -1.21 11.22 1.65
N VAL A 151 -1.51 10.68 0.48
CA VAL A 151 -1.50 11.40 -0.81
C VAL A 151 -2.93 11.68 -1.24
N SER A 152 -3.18 12.89 -1.74
CA SER A 152 -4.46 13.26 -2.34
C SER A 152 -4.67 12.52 -3.66
N LEU A 153 -5.82 11.85 -3.81
CA LEU A 153 -6.16 11.11 -5.03
C LEU A 153 -7.34 11.74 -5.79
N SER A 154 -7.85 12.89 -5.31
CA SER A 154 -8.89 13.68 -5.96
C SER A 154 -8.64 15.17 -5.75
N GLU A 155 -9.31 16.00 -6.55
CA GLU A 155 -9.28 17.47 -6.38
C GLU A 155 -9.81 17.89 -5.00
N GLU A 156 -10.83 17.20 -4.48
CA GLU A 156 -11.38 17.47 -3.14
C GLU A 156 -10.35 17.17 -2.04
N ALA A 157 -9.66 16.04 -2.12
CA ALA A 157 -8.63 15.66 -1.14
C ALA A 157 -7.37 16.55 -1.24
N GLU A 158 -7.12 17.18 -2.38
CA GLU A 158 -6.01 18.13 -2.57
C GLU A 158 -6.14 19.37 -1.70
N GLU A 159 -7.36 19.74 -1.32
CA GLU A 159 -7.62 20.89 -0.45
C GLU A 159 -7.33 20.61 1.03
N PHE A 160 -7.12 19.35 1.42
CA PHE A 160 -6.85 19.00 2.82
C PHE A 160 -5.39 19.28 3.18
N PRO A 161 -5.11 20.17 4.15
CA PRO A 161 -3.73 20.57 4.49
C PRO A 161 -2.86 19.41 5.00
N TRP A 162 -3.46 18.36 5.53
CA TRP A 162 -2.76 17.15 6.00
C TRP A 162 -2.41 16.16 4.91
N MET A 163 -2.86 16.37 3.67
CA MET A 163 -2.55 15.49 2.55
C MET A 163 -1.30 15.98 1.80
N GLN A 164 -0.49 15.06 1.32
CA GLN A 164 0.52 15.37 0.32
C GLN A 164 -0.16 15.54 -1.02
N SER A 165 0.06 16.65 -1.71
CA SER A 165 -0.32 16.78 -3.13
C SER A 165 0.26 15.63 -3.95
N ALA A 166 -0.53 15.04 -4.85
CA ALA A 166 -0.09 13.93 -5.68
C ALA A 166 1.16 14.25 -6.52
N GLY A 167 1.30 15.48 -7.00
CA GLY A 167 2.48 15.98 -7.71
C GLY A 167 3.58 16.53 -6.80
N GLY A 168 3.31 16.70 -5.51
CA GLY A 168 4.16 17.38 -4.54
C GLY A 168 5.13 16.50 -3.79
N LEU A 169 5.90 17.14 -2.90
CA LEU A 169 6.81 16.46 -1.96
C LEU A 169 6.12 16.26 -0.60
N PRO A 170 6.52 15.22 0.18
CA PRO A 170 5.86 14.88 1.44
C PRO A 170 5.91 15.99 2.49
N ASP A 171 6.98 16.76 2.53
CA ASP A 171 7.25 17.75 3.58
C ASP A 171 6.34 19.00 3.51
N ALA A 172 5.55 19.14 2.44
CA ALA A 172 4.63 20.26 2.27
C ALA A 172 3.31 20.09 3.06
N ALA A 173 2.99 18.88 3.52
CA ALA A 173 1.73 18.60 4.21
C ALA A 173 1.81 18.92 5.72
N ASP A 174 0.79 19.62 6.25
CA ASP A 174 0.61 19.82 7.69
C ASP A 174 -0.07 18.60 8.32
N THR A 175 0.72 17.58 8.61
CA THR A 175 0.26 16.29 9.12
C THR A 175 -0.39 16.35 10.51
N ASP A 176 -0.27 17.44 11.23
CA ASP A 176 -0.84 17.59 12.56
C ASP A 176 -2.23 18.24 12.51
N SER A 177 -2.56 18.96 11.44
CA SER A 177 -3.87 19.61 11.27
C SER A 177 -5.05 18.60 11.25
N ILE A 178 -4.82 17.34 10.85
CA ILE A 178 -5.85 16.27 10.91
C ILE A 178 -6.28 15.95 12.35
N LEU A 179 -5.45 16.25 13.36
CA LEU A 179 -5.78 16.00 14.76
C LEU A 179 -6.96 16.87 15.23
N GLU A 180 -7.18 18.02 14.58
CA GLU A 180 -8.32 18.90 14.81
C GLU A 180 -9.61 18.41 14.12
N ARG A 181 -9.49 17.37 13.27
CA ARG A 181 -10.57 16.81 12.48
C ARG A 181 -10.70 15.29 12.68
N PRO A 182 -11.07 14.84 13.91
CA PRO A 182 -11.21 13.41 14.20
C PRO A 182 -12.27 12.71 13.35
N ASP A 183 -13.24 13.47 12.82
CA ASP A 183 -14.25 13.04 11.87
C ASP A 183 -13.66 12.63 10.50
N MET A 184 -12.50 13.20 10.14
CA MET A 184 -11.80 12.93 8.89
C MET A 184 -10.79 11.79 8.97
N LYS A 185 -10.57 11.19 10.14
CA LYS A 185 -9.66 10.04 10.26
C LYS A 185 -10.17 8.82 9.50
N LEU A 186 -9.24 8.03 8.97
CA LEU A 186 -9.51 6.79 8.27
C LEU A 186 -10.17 5.77 9.21
N ARG A 187 -11.36 5.31 8.86
CA ARG A 187 -12.16 4.34 9.61
C ARG A 187 -12.21 2.96 8.96
N ILE A 188 -11.87 2.87 7.67
CA ILE A 188 -11.75 1.57 7.01
C ILE A 188 -10.57 0.83 7.65
N PRO A 189 -10.75 -0.44 8.06
CA PRO A 189 -9.77 -1.18 8.83
C PRO A 189 -8.40 -1.31 8.17
N THR A 190 -7.34 -1.27 8.98
CA THR A 190 -5.97 -1.41 8.49
C THR A 190 -5.12 -2.30 9.39
N LEU A 191 -4.32 -3.17 8.78
CA LEU A 191 -3.22 -3.88 9.45
C LEU A 191 -1.92 -3.16 9.13
N HIS A 192 -1.28 -2.60 10.15
CA HIS A 192 0.03 -1.96 10.03
C HIS A 192 1.15 -2.90 10.48
N VAL A 193 2.22 -2.96 9.69
CA VAL A 193 3.42 -3.75 10.03
C VAL A 193 4.64 -2.83 10.06
N HIS A 194 5.21 -2.67 11.25
CA HIS A 194 6.36 -1.77 11.49
C HIS A 194 7.63 -2.55 11.81
N GLY A 195 8.72 -2.23 11.11
CA GLY A 195 10.06 -2.65 11.51
C GLY A 195 10.60 -1.74 12.60
N LEU A 196 10.96 -2.30 13.76
CA LEU A 196 11.45 -1.50 14.89
C LEU A 196 12.83 -0.84 14.65
N LYS A 197 13.56 -1.31 13.64
CA LYS A 197 14.85 -0.76 13.19
C LYS A 197 14.73 0.07 11.91
N ASP A 198 13.50 0.38 11.48
CA ASP A 198 13.26 1.24 10.33
C ASP A 198 13.53 2.70 10.70
N GLU A 199 14.39 3.37 9.95
CA GLU A 199 14.69 4.79 10.16
C GLU A 199 13.46 5.69 10.04
N GLY A 200 12.46 5.27 9.24
CA GLY A 200 11.17 5.93 9.07
C GLY A 200 10.09 5.54 10.09
N LEU A 201 10.42 4.79 11.15
CA LEU A 201 9.45 4.29 12.13
C LEU A 201 8.56 5.39 12.73
N HIS A 202 9.11 6.57 12.96
CA HIS A 202 8.36 7.73 13.46
C HIS A 202 7.25 8.17 12.51
N LEU A 203 7.45 8.05 11.19
CA LEU A 203 6.44 8.36 10.17
C LEU A 203 5.40 7.25 10.05
N HIS A 204 5.80 5.98 10.30
CA HIS A 204 4.84 4.86 10.36
C HIS A 204 3.89 5.03 11.56
N ARG A 205 4.42 5.39 12.72
CA ARG A 205 3.63 5.66 13.92
C ARG A 205 2.72 6.86 13.72
N LYS A 206 3.24 7.94 13.10
CA LYS A 206 2.45 9.13 12.76
C LYS A 206 1.27 8.79 11.85
N LEU A 207 1.43 7.87 10.89
CA LEU A 207 0.31 7.42 10.06
C LEU A 207 -0.80 6.79 10.90
N VAL A 208 -0.46 5.92 11.83
CA VAL A 208 -1.44 5.28 12.73
C VAL A 208 -2.07 6.30 13.67
N GLU A 209 -1.27 7.10 14.35
CA GLU A 209 -1.71 7.99 15.43
C GLU A 209 -2.55 9.18 14.90
N ASN A 210 -2.09 9.78 13.80
CA ASN A 210 -2.75 10.97 13.27
C ASN A 210 -3.89 10.63 12.29
N TYR A 211 -3.67 9.68 11.38
CA TYR A 211 -4.57 9.45 10.25
C TYR A 211 -5.61 8.35 10.49
N CYS A 212 -5.36 7.37 11.34
CA CYS A 212 -6.31 6.29 11.59
C CYS A 212 -7.23 6.60 12.78
N ALA A 213 -8.49 6.24 12.67
CA ALA A 213 -9.43 6.37 13.77
C ALA A 213 -9.12 5.34 14.89
N PRO A 214 -9.29 5.70 16.16
CA PRO A 214 -9.10 4.74 17.25
C PRO A 214 -9.94 3.48 17.08
N GLY A 215 -9.31 2.31 17.27
CA GLY A 215 -10.00 1.02 17.19
C GLY A 215 -10.14 0.44 15.78
N THR A 216 -9.63 1.10 14.74
CA THR A 216 -9.69 0.62 13.36
C THR A 216 -8.36 0.06 12.85
N THR A 217 -7.35 0.00 13.71
CA THR A 217 -5.99 -0.39 13.33
C THR A 217 -5.51 -1.58 14.13
N THR A 218 -5.06 -2.62 13.45
CA THR A 218 -4.25 -3.69 14.02
C THR A 218 -2.78 -3.39 13.76
N LEU A 219 -1.93 -3.46 14.79
CA LEU A 219 -0.50 -3.16 14.69
C LEU A 219 0.34 -4.39 15.00
N VAL A 220 1.24 -4.74 14.09
CA VAL A 220 2.28 -5.77 14.29
C VAL A 220 3.65 -5.13 14.15
N GLU A 221 4.46 -5.21 15.19
CA GLU A 221 5.86 -4.78 15.17
C GLU A 221 6.80 -5.99 15.13
N TRP A 222 7.91 -5.87 14.41
CA TRP A 222 8.94 -6.90 14.29
C TRP A 222 10.34 -6.28 14.37
N ASP A 223 11.33 -7.07 14.80
CA ASP A 223 12.72 -6.63 14.98
C ASP A 223 13.49 -6.58 13.65
N GLY A 224 13.10 -5.65 12.77
CA GLY A 224 13.74 -5.49 11.47
C GLY A 224 13.77 -4.07 10.92
N PRO A 225 14.59 -3.85 9.87
CA PRO A 225 14.74 -2.57 9.19
C PRO A 225 13.62 -2.34 8.16
N HIS A 226 13.79 -1.33 7.30
CA HIS A 226 12.88 -0.99 6.19
C HIS A 226 12.87 -2.06 5.09
N ARG A 227 12.21 -3.19 5.35
CA ARG A 227 12.04 -4.29 4.37
C ARG A 227 10.86 -5.18 4.74
N ILE A 228 10.48 -6.05 3.81
CA ILE A 228 9.44 -7.06 4.04
C ILE A 228 10.01 -8.19 4.89
N PRO A 229 9.32 -8.62 5.97
CA PRO A 229 9.71 -9.76 6.79
C PRO A 229 9.77 -11.06 5.96
N ILE A 230 10.82 -11.86 6.20
CA ILE A 230 11.01 -13.16 5.54
C ILE A 230 11.19 -14.32 6.52
N LYS A 231 11.47 -14.02 7.80
CA LYS A 231 11.63 -15.04 8.84
C LYS A 231 10.26 -15.61 9.18
N LYS A 232 10.16 -16.94 9.21
CA LYS A 232 8.88 -17.65 9.41
C LYS A 232 8.10 -17.13 10.62
N SER A 233 8.74 -16.95 11.77
CA SER A 233 8.07 -16.47 12.99
C SER A 233 7.45 -15.06 12.85
N ASP A 234 8.09 -14.18 12.07
CA ASP A 234 7.57 -12.82 11.86
C ASP A 234 6.45 -12.84 10.81
N VAL A 235 6.61 -13.66 9.77
CA VAL A 235 5.57 -13.89 8.76
C VAL A 235 4.32 -14.51 9.38
N ASP A 236 4.45 -15.58 10.18
CA ASP A 236 3.33 -16.26 10.84
C ASP A 236 2.54 -15.27 11.71
N LYS A 237 3.23 -14.44 12.53
CA LYS A 237 2.61 -13.43 13.37
C LYS A 237 1.79 -12.40 12.58
N ILE A 238 2.33 -11.95 11.43
CA ILE A 238 1.64 -11.00 10.56
C ILE A 238 0.44 -11.68 9.88
N VAL A 239 0.61 -12.90 9.42
CA VAL A 239 -0.48 -13.68 8.79
C VAL A 239 -1.60 -13.95 9.78
N ASP A 240 -1.30 -14.29 11.04
CA ASP A 240 -2.32 -14.48 12.08
C ASP A 240 -3.17 -13.21 12.24
N ALA A 241 -2.53 -12.06 12.43
CA ALA A 241 -3.22 -10.77 12.54
C ALA A 241 -4.01 -10.40 11.26
N TRP A 242 -3.47 -10.73 10.08
CA TRP A 242 -4.18 -10.48 8.81
C TRP A 242 -5.45 -11.32 8.68
N ILE A 243 -5.36 -12.62 9.00
CA ILE A 243 -6.52 -13.52 8.91
C ILE A 243 -7.59 -13.13 9.94
N GLU A 244 -7.19 -12.78 11.17
CA GLU A 244 -8.12 -12.28 12.18
C GLU A 244 -8.87 -11.03 11.70
N LEU A 245 -8.15 -10.05 11.13
CA LEU A 245 -8.75 -8.86 10.54
C LEU A 245 -9.71 -9.22 9.40
N ALA A 246 -9.30 -10.08 8.49
CA ALA A 246 -10.12 -10.47 7.34
C ALA A 246 -11.40 -11.21 7.77
N ASP A 247 -11.31 -12.12 8.75
CA ASP A 247 -12.45 -12.85 9.30
C ASP A 247 -13.47 -11.89 9.96
N GLU A 248 -13.00 -10.85 10.66
CA GLU A 248 -13.86 -9.83 11.29
C GLU A 248 -14.70 -9.07 10.25
N TYR A 249 -14.14 -8.84 9.06
CA TYR A 249 -14.79 -8.08 7.97
C TYR A 249 -15.36 -8.98 6.86
N GLY A 250 -15.50 -10.28 7.12
CA GLY A 250 -16.20 -11.23 6.26
C GLY A 250 -15.51 -11.53 4.94
N VAL A 251 -14.18 -11.61 4.92
CA VAL A 251 -13.35 -11.89 3.72
C VAL A 251 -12.62 -13.23 3.86
#